data_828d9b22d091061a0522362bd8b55c6d
#
_entry.id   828d9b22d091061a0522362bd8b55c6d
#
_cell.length_a   1.000
_cell.length_b   1.000
_cell.length_c   1.000
_cell.angle_alpha   90.00
_cell.angle_beta   90.00
_cell.angle_gamma   90.00
#
_symmetry.space_group_name_H-M   'P 1'
#
loop_
_entity.id
_entity.type
_entity.pdbx_description
1 polymer ?
#
loop_
_entity_poly.entity_id
_entity_poly.type
_entity_poly.pdbx_seq_one_letter_code
_entity_poly.pdbx_strand_id
1 'polypeptide(L)'
;QAAEYVEGKLPICTVIGFLNGYHTTAVKVFETKNAIANGSSEIDMVINIGFLKDGRYEEVEEEIRQIHEACDGKILKVIIETCLLTEEEKIKAAGGISSFDDAEKFISLGASRLGTSRLIKIMKNTDNGAGY
;
A
#
# COMPACT_ATOMS: atom_id res chain seq x y z
N GLN A 1 -17.15 -13.57 -12.89
CA GLN A 1 -17.26 -14.95 -12.34
C GLN A 1 -17.11 -14.97 -10.82
N ALA A 2 -15.94 -14.54 -10.22
CA ALA A 2 -15.79 -14.58 -8.76
C ALA A 2 -16.84 -13.72 -8.04
N ALA A 3 -17.03 -12.46 -8.50
CA ALA A 3 -18.03 -11.56 -7.93
C ALA A 3 -19.46 -12.10 -8.04
N GLU A 4 -19.80 -12.72 -9.14
CA GLU A 4 -21.09 -13.38 -9.36
C GLU A 4 -21.25 -14.57 -8.41
N TYR A 5 -20.19 -15.39 -8.26
CA TYR A 5 -20.24 -16.58 -7.41
C TYR A 5 -20.39 -16.25 -5.92
N VAL A 6 -19.70 -15.22 -5.42
CA VAL A 6 -19.78 -14.87 -4.00
C VAL A 6 -21.03 -14.05 -3.65
N GLU A 7 -21.75 -13.50 -4.64
CA GLU A 7 -23.01 -12.76 -4.45
C GLU A 7 -22.93 -11.66 -3.38
N GLY A 8 -21.77 -11.00 -3.27
CA GLY A 8 -21.52 -9.99 -2.24
C GLY A 8 -21.31 -10.50 -0.82
N LYS A 9 -21.28 -11.82 -0.59
CA LYS A 9 -21.09 -12.42 0.75
C LYS A 9 -19.64 -12.30 1.24
N LEU A 10 -18.67 -12.12 0.33
CA LEU A 10 -17.26 -11.98 0.63
C LEU A 10 -16.65 -10.82 -0.16
N PRO A 11 -15.75 -10.04 0.43
CA PRO A 11 -14.96 -9.05 -0.32
C PRO A 11 -14.04 -9.76 -1.30
N ILE A 12 -13.88 -9.16 -2.50
CA ILE A 12 -12.95 -9.65 -3.52
C ILE A 12 -11.78 -8.71 -3.57
N CYS A 13 -10.60 -9.25 -3.35
CA CYS A 13 -9.34 -8.57 -3.54
C CYS A 13 -8.70 -9.00 -4.86
N THR A 14 -8.29 -8.05 -5.68
CA THR A 14 -7.60 -8.31 -6.94
C THR A 14 -6.22 -7.68 -6.93
N VAL A 15 -5.22 -8.45 -7.35
CA VAL A 15 -3.84 -7.96 -7.50
C VAL A 15 -3.69 -7.18 -8.81
N ILE A 16 -2.85 -6.14 -8.79
CA ILE A 16 -2.48 -5.37 -9.97
C ILE A 16 -0.97 -5.13 -10.02
N GLY A 17 -0.41 -4.93 -11.21
CA GLY A 17 1.04 -4.81 -11.40
C GLY A 17 1.79 -6.07 -10.95
N PHE A 18 1.10 -7.17 -10.85
CA PHE A 18 1.62 -8.43 -10.33
C PHE A 18 2.41 -9.15 -11.43
N LEU A 19 3.55 -9.71 -11.17
CA LEU A 19 4.21 -10.11 -9.93
C LEU A 19 5.19 -9.05 -9.38
N ASN A 20 5.90 -8.30 -10.23
CA ASN A 20 7.12 -7.56 -9.91
C ASN A 20 6.94 -6.03 -9.89
N GLY A 21 5.74 -5.53 -10.12
CA GLY A 21 5.46 -4.10 -10.14
C GLY A 21 6.03 -3.32 -11.34
N TYR A 22 6.55 -3.97 -12.36
CA TYR A 22 7.25 -3.32 -13.48
C TYR A 22 6.34 -2.75 -14.58
N HIS A 23 5.04 -2.98 -14.49
CA HIS A 23 4.10 -2.35 -15.40
C HIS A 23 4.15 -0.82 -15.25
N THR A 24 3.86 -0.11 -16.35
CA THR A 24 3.73 1.33 -16.27
C THR A 24 2.53 1.72 -15.38
N THR A 25 2.59 2.88 -14.77
CA THR A 25 1.49 3.41 -13.94
C THR A 25 0.16 3.41 -14.70
N ALA A 26 0.17 3.78 -15.98
CA ALA A 26 -1.03 3.77 -16.82
C ALA A 26 -1.66 2.37 -16.95
N VAL A 27 -0.84 1.32 -17.07
CA VAL A 27 -1.33 -0.07 -17.12
C VAL A 27 -1.92 -0.47 -15.77
N LYS A 28 -1.26 -0.17 -14.66
CA LYS A 28 -1.78 -0.46 -13.32
C LYS A 28 -3.10 0.28 -13.03
N VAL A 29 -3.22 1.53 -13.46
CA VAL A 29 -4.48 2.30 -13.37
C VAL A 29 -5.59 1.63 -14.18
N PHE A 30 -5.28 1.16 -15.38
CA PHE A 30 -6.24 0.42 -16.20
C PHE A 30 -6.66 -0.90 -15.52
N GLU A 31 -5.71 -1.69 -15.01
CA GLU A 31 -5.99 -2.92 -14.28
C GLU A 31 -6.89 -2.66 -13.07
N THR A 32 -6.61 -1.60 -12.30
CA THR A 32 -7.41 -1.17 -11.15
C THR A 32 -8.86 -0.90 -11.53
N LYS A 33 -9.08 -0.03 -12.52
CA LYS A 33 -10.42 0.31 -13.00
C LYS A 33 -11.17 -0.91 -13.53
N ASN A 34 -10.47 -1.78 -14.27
CA ASN A 34 -11.05 -3.01 -14.79
C ASN A 34 -11.42 -4.00 -13.68
N ALA A 35 -10.55 -4.17 -12.66
CA ALA A 35 -10.84 -5.03 -11.52
C ALA A 35 -12.08 -4.56 -10.75
N ILE A 36 -12.18 -3.25 -10.48
CA ILE A 36 -13.33 -2.64 -9.79
C ILE A 36 -14.62 -2.83 -10.59
N ALA A 37 -14.56 -2.55 -11.90
CA ALA A 37 -15.71 -2.75 -12.80
C ALA A 37 -16.19 -4.20 -12.83
N ASN A 38 -15.30 -5.16 -12.56
CA ASN A 38 -15.61 -6.59 -12.45
C ASN A 38 -15.93 -7.06 -11.03
N GLY A 39 -16.12 -6.13 -10.08
CA GLY A 39 -16.66 -6.41 -8.74
C GLY A 39 -15.60 -6.56 -7.64
N SER A 40 -14.37 -6.14 -7.85
CA SER A 40 -13.39 -6.06 -6.76
C SER A 40 -13.73 -4.95 -5.78
N SER A 41 -13.63 -5.24 -4.50
CA SER A 41 -13.80 -4.29 -3.39
C SER A 41 -12.47 -3.86 -2.78
N GLU A 42 -11.41 -4.60 -3.06
CA GLU A 42 -10.06 -4.34 -2.58
C GLU A 42 -9.06 -4.54 -3.72
N ILE A 43 -8.01 -3.74 -3.73
CA ILE A 43 -6.92 -3.81 -4.71
C ILE A 43 -5.60 -3.99 -3.96
N ASP A 44 -4.81 -4.99 -4.36
CA ASP A 44 -3.43 -5.20 -3.91
C ASP A 44 -2.48 -4.81 -5.05
N MET A 45 -1.77 -3.70 -4.92
CA MET A 45 -0.77 -3.29 -5.89
C MET A 45 0.64 -3.68 -5.46
N VAL A 46 1.47 -4.05 -6.42
CA VAL A 46 2.92 -4.11 -6.22
C VAL A 46 3.55 -2.82 -6.75
N ILE A 47 4.35 -2.14 -5.90
CA ILE A 47 5.06 -0.92 -6.32
C ILE A 47 6.09 -1.24 -7.41
N ASN A 48 6.53 -0.21 -8.14
CA ASN A 48 7.69 -0.36 -9.00
C ASN A 48 8.97 -0.45 -8.16
N ILE A 49 9.42 -1.69 -7.92
CA ILE A 49 10.60 -1.98 -7.10
C ILE A 49 11.87 -1.38 -7.72
N GLY A 50 11.95 -1.31 -9.05
CA GLY A 50 13.05 -0.66 -9.74
C GLY A 50 13.14 0.82 -9.38
N PHE A 51 12.04 1.55 -9.41
CA PHE A 51 12.01 2.96 -9.00
C PHE A 51 12.44 3.15 -7.55
N LEU A 52 11.97 2.26 -6.65
CA LEU A 52 12.37 2.31 -5.25
C LEU A 52 13.88 2.11 -5.08
N LYS A 53 14.45 1.13 -5.78
CA LYS A 53 15.90 0.83 -5.73
C LYS A 53 16.77 1.93 -6.33
N ASP A 54 16.27 2.60 -7.36
CA ASP A 54 16.92 3.74 -7.99
C ASP A 54 16.78 5.04 -7.16
N GLY A 55 16.07 5.00 -6.02
CA GLY A 55 15.84 6.17 -5.18
C GLY A 55 14.81 7.16 -5.76
N ARG A 56 14.03 6.74 -6.74
CA ARG A 56 12.98 7.52 -7.42
C ARG A 56 11.69 7.50 -6.61
N TYR A 57 11.74 8.00 -5.39
CA TYR A 57 10.63 7.92 -4.43
C TYR A 57 9.42 8.73 -4.87
N GLU A 58 9.63 9.87 -5.52
CA GLU A 58 8.57 10.73 -6.03
C GLU A 58 7.71 10.00 -7.08
N GLU A 59 8.35 9.21 -7.95
CA GLU A 59 7.61 8.42 -8.94
C GLU A 59 6.86 7.24 -8.31
N VAL A 60 7.39 6.65 -7.23
CA VAL A 60 6.67 5.62 -6.46
C VAL A 60 5.45 6.23 -5.77
N GLU A 61 5.60 7.39 -5.14
CA GLU A 61 4.51 8.13 -4.52
C GLU A 61 3.43 8.49 -5.53
N GLU A 62 3.82 9.04 -6.67
CA GLU A 62 2.90 9.41 -7.74
C GLU A 62 2.16 8.20 -8.32
N GLU A 63 2.84 7.06 -8.48
CA GLU A 63 2.20 5.80 -8.89
C GLU A 63 1.12 5.38 -7.88
N ILE A 64 1.44 5.36 -6.59
CA ILE A 64 0.49 5.00 -5.53
C ILE A 64 -0.70 5.97 -5.54
N ARG A 65 -0.46 7.27 -5.68
CA ARG A 65 -1.50 8.31 -5.72
C ARG A 65 -2.48 8.08 -6.87
N GLN A 66 -1.96 7.85 -8.09
CA GLN A 66 -2.81 7.62 -9.26
C GLN A 66 -3.64 6.34 -9.15
N ILE A 67 -3.07 5.29 -8.58
CA ILE A 67 -3.79 4.03 -8.37
C ILE A 67 -4.83 4.19 -7.28
N HIS A 68 -4.52 4.90 -6.19
CA HIS A 68 -5.47 5.21 -5.13
C HIS A 68 -6.67 6.01 -5.66
N GLU A 69 -6.43 7.01 -6.48
CA GLU A 69 -7.51 7.75 -7.16
C GLU A 69 -8.36 6.83 -8.04
N ALA A 70 -7.72 5.91 -8.76
CA ALA A 70 -8.41 4.94 -9.60
C ALA A 70 -9.24 3.91 -8.82
N CYS A 71 -8.94 3.73 -7.52
CA CYS A 71 -9.69 2.83 -6.65
C CYS A 71 -11.09 3.34 -6.30
N ASP A 72 -11.39 4.62 -6.54
CA ASP A 72 -12.71 5.21 -6.36
C ASP A 72 -13.34 4.87 -4.99
N GLY A 73 -12.58 5.10 -3.93
CA GLY A 73 -12.98 4.83 -2.54
C GLY A 73 -12.91 3.36 -2.10
N LYS A 74 -12.44 2.45 -2.95
CA LYS A 74 -12.14 1.07 -2.54
C LYS A 74 -10.80 1.01 -1.80
N ILE A 75 -10.59 -0.08 -1.07
CA ILE A 75 -9.36 -0.29 -0.31
C ILE A 75 -8.20 -0.56 -1.26
N LEU A 76 -7.14 0.24 -1.15
CA LEU A 76 -5.86 -0.02 -1.76
C LEU A 76 -4.89 -0.56 -0.71
N LYS A 77 -4.27 -1.69 -1.00
CA LYS A 77 -3.14 -2.24 -0.25
C LYS A 77 -1.89 -2.19 -1.12
N VAL A 78 -0.76 -1.85 -0.51
CA VAL A 78 0.49 -1.65 -1.23
C VAL A 78 1.51 -2.69 -0.80
N ILE A 79 1.92 -3.53 -1.73
CA ILE A 79 2.94 -4.57 -1.56
C ILE A 79 4.29 -3.98 -1.93
N ILE A 80 5.20 -3.91 -0.96
CA ILE A 80 6.55 -3.35 -1.13
C ILE A 80 7.62 -4.41 -1.40
N GLU A 81 7.29 -5.69 -1.37
CA GLU A 81 8.15 -6.85 -1.64
C GLU A 81 9.45 -6.83 -0.82
N THR A 82 9.32 -6.91 0.49
CA THR A 82 10.42 -6.72 1.45
C THR A 82 11.60 -7.67 1.26
N CYS A 83 11.38 -8.85 0.68
CA CYS A 83 12.45 -9.83 0.42
C CYS A 83 13.47 -9.33 -0.63
N LEU A 84 13.09 -8.39 -1.47
CA LEU A 84 13.95 -7.79 -2.49
C LEU A 84 14.65 -6.51 -2.02
N LEU A 85 14.35 -6.03 -0.79
CA LEU A 85 14.80 -4.76 -0.27
C LEU A 85 15.86 -4.92 0.81
N THR A 86 16.83 -4.01 0.84
CA THR A 86 17.75 -3.83 1.97
C THR A 86 16.99 -3.25 3.18
N GLU A 87 17.57 -3.31 4.37
CA GLU A 87 16.95 -2.74 5.57
C GLU A 87 16.70 -1.22 5.42
N GLU A 88 17.60 -0.50 4.77
CA GLU A 88 17.44 0.93 4.51
C GLU A 88 16.29 1.20 3.52
N GLU A 89 16.21 0.41 2.44
CA GLU A 89 15.12 0.52 1.46
C GLU A 89 13.77 0.15 2.08
N LYS A 90 13.71 -0.87 2.96
CA LYS A 90 12.49 -1.21 3.70
C LYS A 90 12.01 -0.06 4.58
N ILE A 91 12.94 0.63 5.26
CA ILE A 91 12.62 1.79 6.09
C ILE A 91 12.05 2.92 5.23
N LYS A 92 12.64 3.17 4.06
CA LYS A 92 12.19 4.20 3.12
C LYS A 92 10.85 3.83 2.47
N ALA A 93 10.67 2.57 2.07
CA ALA A 93 9.44 2.09 1.44
C ALA A 93 8.27 1.92 2.42
N ALA A 94 8.55 1.43 3.64
CA ALA A 94 7.56 1.33 4.72
C ALA A 94 7.27 2.70 5.34
N GLY A 95 7.87 3.70 4.73
CA GLY A 95 7.33 4.96 4.88
C GLY A 95 8.02 5.87 5.72
N GLY A 96 8.97 6.08 5.96
CA GLY A 96 9.22 7.28 6.73
C GLY A 96 8.26 7.49 7.92
N ILE A 97 7.49 6.46 8.31
CA ILE A 97 6.63 6.50 9.49
C ILE A 97 7.53 6.26 10.70
N SER A 98 8.23 7.31 11.10
CA SER A 98 9.10 7.31 12.26
C SER A 98 8.46 7.98 13.48
N SER A 99 7.33 8.66 13.27
CA SER A 99 6.58 9.40 14.28
C SER A 99 5.07 9.24 14.07
N PHE A 100 4.28 9.68 15.05
CA PHE A 100 2.83 9.76 14.93
C PHE A 100 2.42 10.79 13.86
N ASP A 101 3.16 11.88 13.71
CA ASP A 101 2.90 12.91 12.70
C ASP A 101 3.04 12.35 11.27
N ASP A 102 4.04 11.46 11.05
CA ASP A 102 4.18 10.76 9.78
C ASP A 102 2.99 9.83 9.53
N ALA A 103 2.52 9.11 10.56
CA ALA A 103 1.35 8.25 10.46
C ALA A 103 0.09 9.04 10.11
N GLU A 104 -0.14 10.18 10.74
CA GLU A 104 -1.26 11.08 10.45
C GLU A 104 -1.21 11.59 9.00
N LYS A 105 -0.02 11.93 8.51
CA LYS A 105 0.17 12.35 7.13
C LYS A 105 -0.25 11.26 6.14
N PHE A 106 0.14 10.01 6.37
CA PHE A 106 -0.26 8.90 5.51
C PHE A 106 -1.76 8.61 5.59
N ILE A 107 -2.36 8.72 6.77
CA ILE A 107 -3.82 8.60 6.94
C ILE A 107 -4.54 9.73 6.19
N SER A 108 -4.06 10.96 6.26
CA SER A 108 -4.64 12.10 5.54
C SER A 108 -4.53 11.95 4.01
N LEU A 109 -3.55 11.19 3.53
CA LEU A 109 -3.37 10.81 2.11
C LEU A 109 -4.24 9.61 1.70
N GLY A 110 -5.06 9.07 2.60
CA GLY A 110 -6.01 8.00 2.30
C GLY A 110 -5.57 6.60 2.71
N ALA A 111 -4.48 6.45 3.44
CA ALA A 111 -4.10 5.14 3.96
C ALA A 111 -5.09 4.69 5.03
N SER A 112 -5.79 3.59 4.80
CA SER A 112 -6.73 3.00 5.77
C SER A 112 -6.04 2.09 6.78
N ARG A 113 -4.82 1.63 6.49
CA ARG A 113 -4.00 0.77 7.36
C ARG A 113 -2.53 1.09 7.17
N LEU A 114 -1.79 1.15 8.28
CA LEU A 114 -0.36 1.38 8.30
C LEU A 114 0.33 0.15 8.90
N GLY A 115 1.21 -0.49 8.12
CA GLY A 115 2.06 -1.56 8.59
C GLY A 115 3.39 -0.99 9.07
N THR A 116 3.51 -0.67 10.36
CA THR A 116 4.73 -0.11 10.90
C THR A 116 5.14 -0.79 12.22
N SER A 117 6.30 -1.43 12.20
CA SER A 117 6.89 -2.02 13.40
C SER A 117 7.52 -0.98 14.34
N ARG A 118 7.81 0.21 13.83
CA ARG A 118 8.46 1.29 14.58
C ARG A 118 7.51 1.97 15.57
N LEU A 119 6.27 2.25 15.13
CA LEU A 119 5.24 2.81 16.03
C LEU A 119 4.88 1.83 17.15
N ILE A 120 4.85 0.52 16.87
CA ILE A 120 4.63 -0.51 17.88
C ILE A 120 5.73 -0.48 18.94
N LYS A 121 7.00 -0.23 18.57
CA LYS A 121 8.10 -0.09 19.51
C LYS A 121 7.98 1.18 20.35
N ILE A 122 7.55 2.30 19.76
CA ILE A 122 7.32 3.57 20.46
C ILE A 122 6.18 3.41 21.46
N MET A 123 5.06 2.82 21.07
CA MET A 123 3.92 2.55 21.95
C MET A 123 4.31 1.63 23.13
N LYS A 124 5.09 0.57 22.88
CA LYS A 124 5.57 -0.32 23.94
C LYS A 124 6.53 0.35 24.92
N ASN A 125 7.30 1.34 24.46
CA ASN A 125 8.22 2.09 25.33
C ASN A 125 7.50 3.17 26.13
N THR A 126 6.37 3.69 25.68
CA THR A 126 5.52 4.62 26.46
C THR A 126 4.71 3.90 27.53
N ASP A 127 4.31 2.65 27.32
CA ASP A 127 3.61 1.84 28.32
C ASP A 127 4.53 1.38 29.49
N ASN A 128 5.84 1.30 29.27
CA ASN A 128 6.78 0.94 30.31
C ASN A 128 7.17 2.10 31.24
N GLY A 129 6.60 3.29 31.08
CA GLY A 129 6.84 4.49 31.87
C GLY A 129 5.78 4.80 32.93
N ALA A 130 4.71 4.01 33.03
CA ALA A 130 3.66 4.19 34.05
C ALA A 130 3.36 2.85 34.73
N GLY A 131 4.16 2.52 35.73
CA GLY A 131 3.89 1.33 36.52
C GLY A 131 4.75 1.34 37.78
N TYR A 132 4.11 1.55 38.86
CA TYR A 132 4.46 1.46 40.28
C TYR A 132 5.69 0.61 40.64
#